data_00c78a4aeeb36c78973d12ecc352f987
#
_entry.id   00c78a4aeeb36c78973d12ecc352f987
#
_cell.length_a   1.000
_cell.length_b   1.000
_cell.length_c   1.000
_cell.angle_alpha   90.00
_cell.angle_beta   90.00
_cell.angle_gamma   90.00
#
_symmetry.space_group_name_H-M   'P 1'
#
loop_
_entity.id
_entity.type
_entity.pdbx_description
1 polymer ?
#
loop_
_entity_poly.entity_id
_entity_poly.type
_entity_poly.pdbx_seq_one_letter_code
_entity_poly.pdbx_strand_id
1 'polypeptide(L)'
;TPILDTINIPTIKCVDVSASGGVYFFEDYEVGERLNHPEGITIDNSDHTLATKLYQNNAKVHFNDHMMKSTPMGQRLMYGGIIISMARAISFNGLQNAQWVYAINSGNHCNPTYAGDTIYAYSEILEKIDHKREDIGLLRVRTVALKNQNPKEIENAKGEDGKYLPNVVLDLDYTVVIPKKVTKK
;
A
#
# COMPACT_ATOMS: atom_id res chain seq x y z
N THR A 1 -7.77 -13.70 7.13
CA THR A 1 -7.43 -12.64 8.12
C THR A 1 -7.90 -13.10 9.47
N PRO A 2 -7.03 -13.19 10.50
CA PRO A 2 -7.50 -13.44 11.86
C PRO A 2 -8.33 -12.25 12.32
N ILE A 3 -9.58 -12.47 12.68
CA ILE A 3 -10.43 -11.44 13.26
C ILE A 3 -10.07 -11.36 14.73
N LEU A 4 -9.45 -10.27 15.15
CA LEU A 4 -9.22 -9.99 16.56
C LEU A 4 -10.51 -9.46 17.18
N ASP A 5 -10.92 -10.05 18.28
CA ASP A 5 -12.16 -9.64 18.98
C ASP A 5 -12.07 -8.25 19.61
N THR A 6 -10.87 -7.72 19.76
CA THR A 6 -10.62 -6.42 20.37
C THR A 6 -9.85 -5.51 19.42
N ILE A 7 -10.54 -4.53 18.86
CA ILE A 7 -9.90 -3.40 18.19
C ILE A 7 -9.87 -2.25 19.20
N ASN A 8 -8.68 -1.84 19.60
CA ASN A 8 -8.51 -0.68 20.49
C ASN A 8 -8.53 0.63 19.67
N ILE A 9 -9.61 0.84 18.95
CA ILE A 9 -9.86 2.05 18.18
C ILE A 9 -11.01 2.80 18.85
N PRO A 10 -10.93 4.12 19.06
CA PRO A 10 -12.04 4.93 19.58
C PRO A 10 -13.31 4.74 18.74
N THR A 11 -14.46 4.86 19.38
CA THR A 11 -15.75 4.83 18.67
C THR A 11 -15.83 6.00 17.70
N ILE A 12 -16.13 5.69 16.44
CA ILE A 12 -16.29 6.69 15.37
C ILE A 12 -17.72 7.20 15.41
N LYS A 13 -17.92 8.38 15.95
CA LYS A 13 -19.25 9.01 16.04
C LYS A 13 -19.66 9.73 14.78
N CYS A 14 -18.69 10.33 14.10
CA CYS A 14 -18.87 10.96 12.80
C CYS A 14 -17.52 11.03 12.09
N VAL A 15 -17.56 11.00 10.76
CA VAL A 15 -16.41 11.32 9.91
C VAL A 15 -16.73 12.65 9.22
N ASP A 16 -15.89 13.64 9.45
CA ASP A 16 -16.00 14.92 8.74
C ASP A 16 -15.35 14.79 7.36
N VAL A 17 -16.17 14.50 6.36
CA VAL A 17 -15.70 14.37 4.97
C VAL A 17 -15.15 15.68 4.41
N SER A 18 -15.54 16.83 4.97
CA SER A 18 -15.00 18.12 4.55
C SER A 18 -13.54 18.28 4.96
N ALA A 19 -13.18 17.72 6.11
CA ALA A 19 -11.82 17.74 6.62
C ALA A 19 -10.91 16.67 6.00
N SER A 20 -11.45 15.46 5.74
CA SER A 20 -10.68 14.33 5.20
C SER A 20 -10.67 14.28 3.67
N GLY A 21 -11.64 14.88 3.01
CA GLY A 21 -11.89 14.71 1.57
C GLY A 21 -12.37 13.31 1.20
N GLY A 22 -12.54 12.42 2.18
CA GLY A 22 -12.91 11.02 1.99
C GLY A 22 -14.42 10.84 1.92
N VAL A 23 -14.95 10.66 0.73
CA VAL A 23 -16.39 10.49 0.50
C VAL A 23 -16.85 9.03 0.55
N TYR A 24 -15.92 8.08 0.54
CA TYR A 24 -16.22 6.65 0.50
C TYR A 24 -16.14 6.00 1.88
N PHE A 25 -17.17 5.22 2.20
CA PHE A 25 -17.35 4.45 3.42
C PHE A 25 -17.41 2.96 3.11
N PHE A 26 -17.47 2.11 4.13
CA PHE A 26 -17.49 0.65 3.97
C PHE A 26 -18.52 0.17 2.94
N GLU A 27 -19.71 0.77 2.92
CA GLU A 27 -20.83 0.38 2.05
C GLU A 27 -20.54 0.68 0.56
N ASP A 28 -19.69 1.67 0.28
CA ASP A 28 -19.45 2.17 -1.08
C ASP A 28 -18.47 1.31 -1.88
N TYR A 29 -17.77 0.38 -1.24
CA TYR A 29 -16.82 -0.50 -1.94
C TYR A 29 -17.48 -1.81 -2.35
N GLU A 30 -17.01 -2.38 -3.47
CA GLU A 30 -17.43 -3.69 -3.96
C GLU A 30 -16.26 -4.66 -4.03
N VAL A 31 -16.52 -5.96 -3.74
CA VAL A 31 -15.50 -7.01 -3.88
C VAL A 31 -15.17 -7.18 -5.36
N GLY A 32 -13.89 -7.22 -5.70
CA GLY A 32 -13.38 -7.25 -7.07
C GLY A 32 -13.16 -5.87 -7.68
N GLU A 33 -13.59 -4.79 -7.00
CA GLU A 33 -13.33 -3.42 -7.46
C GLU A 33 -11.83 -3.14 -7.49
N ARG A 34 -11.39 -2.46 -8.56
CA ARG A 34 -10.01 -1.99 -8.72
C ARG A 34 -9.94 -0.47 -8.71
N LEU A 35 -9.11 0.05 -7.81
CA LEU A 35 -8.81 1.46 -7.66
C LEU A 35 -7.41 1.73 -8.21
N ASN A 36 -7.29 2.55 -9.25
CA ASN A 36 -6.00 2.95 -9.80
C ASN A 36 -5.51 4.23 -9.12
N HIS A 37 -4.21 4.25 -8.75
CA HIS A 37 -3.53 5.37 -8.10
C HIS A 37 -2.43 5.91 -9.03
N PRO A 38 -2.81 6.79 -9.98
CA PRO A 38 -1.91 7.23 -11.06
C PRO A 38 -1.02 8.42 -10.69
N GLU A 39 -1.09 8.94 -9.46
CA GLU A 39 -0.42 10.17 -9.06
C GLU A 39 1.11 10.04 -9.12
N GLY A 40 1.64 8.88 -8.76
CA GLY A 40 3.07 8.58 -8.80
C GLY A 40 3.91 9.36 -7.80
N ILE A 41 4.87 8.69 -7.16
CA ILE A 41 5.88 9.30 -6.29
C ILE A 41 7.26 8.85 -6.76
N THR A 42 8.11 9.81 -7.17
CA THR A 42 9.49 9.50 -7.52
C THR A 42 10.32 9.34 -6.26
N ILE A 43 11.11 8.29 -6.22
CA ILE A 43 12.01 8.00 -5.11
C ILE A 43 13.22 8.90 -5.19
N ASP A 44 13.44 9.74 -4.17
CA ASP A 44 14.67 10.49 -4.02
C ASP A 44 15.73 9.67 -3.26
N ASN A 45 17.00 9.91 -3.58
CA ASN A 45 18.12 9.27 -2.89
C ASN A 45 18.19 9.69 -1.41
N SER A 46 17.73 10.88 -1.08
CA SER A 46 17.59 11.38 0.29
C SER A 46 16.56 10.59 1.09
N ASP A 47 15.43 10.27 0.49
CA ASP A 47 14.35 9.46 1.12
C ASP A 47 14.89 8.10 1.52
N HIS A 48 15.60 7.44 0.60
CA HIS A 48 16.25 6.16 0.85
C HIS A 48 17.24 6.23 2.03
N THR A 49 18.12 7.21 1.99
CA THR A 49 19.18 7.37 3.01
C THR A 49 18.57 7.63 4.38
N LEU A 50 17.58 8.50 4.45
CA LEU A 50 16.90 8.87 5.70
C LEU A 50 16.17 7.67 6.31
N ALA A 51 15.31 7.02 5.55
CA ALA A 51 14.51 5.90 6.05
C ALA A 51 15.38 4.69 6.45
N THR A 52 16.42 4.39 5.67
CA THR A 52 17.34 3.29 6.00
C THR A 52 18.00 3.49 7.37
N LYS A 53 18.37 4.75 7.69
CA LYS A 53 19.01 5.09 8.97
C LYS A 53 18.00 5.18 10.12
N LEU A 54 16.85 5.83 9.91
CA LEU A 54 15.82 6.01 10.94
C LEU A 54 15.23 4.68 11.41
N TYR A 55 14.97 3.77 10.47
CA TYR A 55 14.40 2.46 10.79
C TYR A 55 15.47 1.39 11.09
N GLN A 56 16.73 1.82 11.26
CA GLN A 56 17.84 0.94 11.65
C GLN A 56 17.96 -0.31 10.77
N ASN A 57 17.75 -0.16 9.47
CA ASN A 57 17.91 -1.27 8.54
C ASN A 57 19.37 -1.74 8.53
N ASN A 58 19.60 -3.02 8.77
CA ASN A 58 20.93 -3.61 8.87
C ASN A 58 21.39 -4.36 7.62
N ALA A 59 20.60 -4.36 6.56
CA ALA A 59 20.97 -4.99 5.30
C ALA A 59 21.86 -4.06 4.46
N LYS A 60 23.12 -4.46 4.26
CA LYS A 60 24.15 -3.64 3.56
C LYS A 60 23.75 -3.19 2.15
N VAL A 61 22.93 -3.97 1.47
CA VAL A 61 22.42 -3.65 0.12
C VAL A 61 21.65 -2.33 0.06
N HIS A 62 21.13 -1.87 1.19
CA HIS A 62 20.35 -0.62 1.27
C HIS A 62 21.19 0.61 1.66
N PHE A 63 22.36 0.45 2.27
CA PHE A 63 23.12 1.60 2.78
C PHE A 63 24.60 1.65 2.38
N ASN A 64 25.22 0.55 1.97
CA ASN A 64 26.63 0.53 1.64
C ASN A 64 26.84 0.71 0.14
N ASP A 65 26.90 1.98 -0.30
CA ASP A 65 27.06 2.35 -1.72
C ASP A 65 28.41 1.87 -2.28
N HIS A 66 29.48 1.91 -1.47
CA HIS A 66 30.79 1.45 -1.89
C HIS A 66 30.80 -0.04 -2.26
N MET A 67 30.20 -0.87 -1.40
CA MET A 67 30.05 -2.30 -1.67
C MET A 67 29.16 -2.56 -2.88
N MET A 68 28.04 -1.84 -2.99
CA MET A 68 27.06 -2.08 -4.04
C MET A 68 27.55 -1.73 -5.45
N LYS A 69 28.47 -0.76 -5.58
CA LYS A 69 29.14 -0.45 -6.85
C LYS A 69 29.94 -1.63 -7.44
N SER A 70 30.36 -2.56 -6.60
CA SER A 70 31.09 -3.77 -7.01
C SER A 70 30.17 -4.96 -7.31
N THR A 71 28.86 -4.79 -7.21
CA THR A 71 27.87 -5.84 -7.51
C THR A 71 27.26 -5.64 -8.90
N PRO A 72 26.61 -6.67 -9.48
CA PRO A 72 25.90 -6.51 -10.75
C PRO A 72 24.81 -5.43 -10.72
N MET A 73 24.32 -5.02 -9.54
CA MET A 73 23.33 -3.98 -9.37
C MET A 73 23.91 -2.57 -9.52
N GLY A 74 25.21 -2.38 -9.27
CA GLY A 74 25.94 -1.12 -9.43
C GLY A 74 25.54 0.02 -8.49
N GLN A 75 24.45 -0.14 -7.71
CA GLN A 75 23.89 0.86 -6.82
C GLN A 75 23.08 0.23 -5.69
N ARG A 76 22.78 1.02 -4.66
CA ARG A 76 21.98 0.54 -3.53
C ARG A 76 20.54 0.25 -3.93
N LEU A 77 20.01 -0.87 -3.44
CA LEU A 77 18.59 -1.18 -3.55
C LEU A 77 17.77 -0.31 -2.60
N MET A 78 16.59 0.10 -3.06
CA MET A 78 15.63 0.78 -2.20
C MET A 78 15.18 -0.14 -1.06
N TYR A 79 15.08 0.43 0.15
CA TYR A 79 14.49 -0.27 1.29
C TYR A 79 13.00 -0.54 1.06
N GLY A 80 12.59 -1.81 1.13
CA GLY A 80 11.23 -2.23 0.81
C GLY A 80 10.12 -1.55 1.63
N GLY A 81 10.40 -1.16 2.88
CA GLY A 81 9.46 -0.42 3.70
C GLY A 81 9.07 0.95 3.13
N ILE A 82 9.96 1.59 2.35
CA ILE A 82 9.65 2.84 1.64
C ILE A 82 8.62 2.58 0.55
N ILE A 83 8.76 1.49 -0.21
CA ILE A 83 7.83 1.14 -1.28
C ILE A 83 6.43 0.87 -0.70
N ILE A 84 6.34 0.18 0.43
CA ILE A 84 5.06 -0.01 1.15
C ILE A 84 4.46 1.35 1.54
N SER A 85 5.27 2.24 2.10
CA SER A 85 4.82 3.57 2.53
C SER A 85 4.35 4.42 1.37
N MET A 86 5.09 4.44 0.24
CA MET A 86 4.72 5.18 -0.96
C MET A 86 3.43 4.64 -1.58
N ALA A 87 3.32 3.32 -1.75
CA ALA A 87 2.12 2.68 -2.29
C ALA A 87 0.88 2.99 -1.42
N ARG A 88 1.05 2.96 -0.09
CA ARG A 88 0.00 3.36 0.86
C ARG A 88 -0.33 4.85 0.77
N ALA A 89 0.66 5.71 0.62
CA ALA A 89 0.43 7.16 0.52
C ALA A 89 -0.39 7.52 -0.72
N ILE A 90 -0.03 7.00 -1.90
CA ILE A 90 -0.80 7.27 -3.13
C ILE A 90 -2.16 6.58 -3.15
N SER A 91 -2.37 5.50 -2.40
CA SER A 91 -3.68 4.84 -2.25
C SER A 91 -4.68 5.68 -1.47
N PHE A 92 -4.26 6.81 -0.88
CA PHE A 92 -5.15 7.79 -0.26
C PHE A 92 -6.28 8.18 -1.23
N ASN A 93 -5.98 8.37 -2.50
CA ASN A 93 -7.00 8.60 -3.52
C ASN A 93 -7.82 7.32 -3.75
N GLY A 94 -9.04 7.31 -3.24
CA GLY A 94 -9.97 6.18 -3.26
C GLY A 94 -10.07 5.39 -1.93
N LEU A 95 -9.06 5.50 -1.03
CA LEU A 95 -9.04 4.83 0.27
C LEU A 95 -8.84 5.80 1.44
N GLN A 96 -9.31 7.05 1.32
CA GLN A 96 -9.06 8.15 2.28
C GLN A 96 -9.47 7.79 3.71
N ASN A 97 -10.59 7.11 3.88
CA ASN A 97 -11.12 6.75 5.19
C ASN A 97 -10.56 5.41 5.73
N ALA A 98 -9.76 4.69 4.94
CA ALA A 98 -9.12 3.43 5.33
C ALA A 98 -7.76 3.68 6.01
N GLN A 99 -7.75 4.36 7.16
CA GLN A 99 -6.52 4.89 7.77
C GLN A 99 -5.77 3.87 8.62
N TRP A 100 -6.47 2.96 9.31
CA TRP A 100 -5.83 1.99 10.18
C TRP A 100 -5.58 0.66 9.47
N VAL A 101 -4.33 0.25 9.45
CA VAL A 101 -3.96 -1.11 9.06
C VAL A 101 -4.31 -2.05 10.22
N TYR A 102 -5.26 -2.94 9.98
CA TYR A 102 -5.69 -3.93 10.96
C TYR A 102 -4.76 -5.16 10.97
N ALA A 103 -4.36 -5.61 9.78
CA ALA A 103 -3.45 -6.73 9.61
C ALA A 103 -2.69 -6.62 8.28
N ILE A 104 -1.47 -7.12 8.26
CA ILE A 104 -0.73 -7.45 7.05
C ILE A 104 -0.85 -8.97 6.88
N ASN A 105 -1.49 -9.39 5.80
CA ASN A 105 -1.77 -10.80 5.55
C ASN A 105 -0.61 -11.49 4.81
N SER A 106 -0.09 -10.83 3.77
CA SER A 106 1.10 -11.26 3.04
C SER A 106 1.72 -10.09 2.27
N GLY A 107 2.97 -10.23 1.85
CA GLY A 107 3.65 -9.22 1.04
C GLY A 107 4.88 -9.77 0.34
N ASN A 108 5.04 -9.42 -0.93
CA ASN A 108 6.19 -9.77 -1.73
C ASN A 108 6.82 -8.52 -2.34
N HIS A 109 8.12 -8.33 -2.13
CA HIS A 109 8.92 -7.43 -2.94
C HIS A 109 9.36 -8.19 -4.19
N CYS A 110 8.77 -7.84 -5.35
CA CYS A 110 8.82 -8.66 -6.55
C CYS A 110 10.06 -8.40 -7.41
N ASN A 111 10.40 -7.12 -7.58
CA ASN A 111 11.54 -6.68 -8.38
C ASN A 111 12.30 -5.54 -7.68
N PRO A 112 13.59 -5.36 -7.98
CA PRO A 112 14.41 -4.31 -7.38
C PRO A 112 13.92 -2.91 -7.80
N THR A 113 14.06 -1.97 -6.87
CA THR A 113 13.71 -0.57 -7.02
C THR A 113 14.89 0.30 -6.61
N TYR A 114 15.07 1.42 -7.28
CA TYR A 114 16.22 2.31 -7.10
C TYR A 114 15.76 3.77 -6.95
N ALA A 115 16.63 4.62 -6.45
CA ALA A 115 16.41 6.06 -6.51
C ALA A 115 16.30 6.51 -7.99
N GLY A 116 15.33 7.37 -8.28
CA GLY A 116 14.94 7.77 -9.63
C GLY A 116 13.76 7.01 -10.21
N ASP A 117 13.42 5.82 -9.69
CA ASP A 117 12.17 5.16 -10.07
C ASP A 117 10.95 5.93 -9.54
N THR A 118 9.89 5.99 -10.32
CA THR A 118 8.60 6.55 -9.91
C THR A 118 7.64 5.43 -9.59
N ILE A 119 7.09 5.45 -8.39
CA ILE A 119 6.16 4.44 -7.88
C ILE A 119 4.73 4.88 -8.15
N TYR A 120 3.99 4.01 -8.81
CA TYR A 120 2.55 4.04 -9.00
C TYR A 120 1.93 2.84 -8.31
N ALA A 121 0.61 2.80 -8.15
CA ALA A 121 -0.05 1.64 -7.60
C ALA A 121 -1.48 1.47 -8.11
N TYR A 122 -2.02 0.29 -7.87
CA TYR A 122 -3.46 0.05 -7.86
C TYR A 122 -3.82 -0.80 -6.65
N SER A 123 -5.07 -0.71 -6.21
CA SER A 123 -5.62 -1.52 -5.13
C SER A 123 -6.84 -2.30 -5.63
N GLU A 124 -6.99 -3.53 -5.16
CA GLU A 124 -8.13 -4.40 -5.41
C GLU A 124 -8.82 -4.74 -4.08
N ILE A 125 -10.14 -4.61 -4.03
CA ILE A 125 -10.91 -5.00 -2.86
C ILE A 125 -11.13 -6.51 -2.92
N LEU A 126 -10.44 -7.26 -2.05
CA LEU A 126 -10.50 -8.72 -2.05
C LEU A 126 -11.69 -9.24 -1.23
N GLU A 127 -12.03 -8.54 -0.13
CA GLU A 127 -13.05 -8.99 0.80
C GLU A 127 -13.61 -7.81 1.58
N LYS A 128 -14.92 -7.85 1.85
CA LYS A 128 -15.62 -6.97 2.80
C LYS A 128 -16.01 -7.79 4.01
N ILE A 129 -15.53 -7.39 5.18
CA ILE A 129 -15.77 -8.13 6.43
C ILE A 129 -16.56 -7.24 7.37
N ASP A 130 -17.76 -7.69 7.72
CA ASP A 130 -18.53 -7.04 8.75
C ASP A 130 -17.87 -7.22 10.12
N HIS A 131 -17.85 -6.13 10.87
CA HIS A 131 -17.37 -6.15 12.24
C HIS A 131 -18.56 -6.09 13.22
N LYS A 132 -18.39 -6.67 14.43
CA LYS A 132 -19.43 -6.62 15.49
C LYS A 132 -19.78 -5.19 15.97
N ARG A 133 -18.88 -4.22 15.73
CA ARG A 133 -19.16 -2.80 15.94
C ARG A 133 -19.95 -2.27 14.74
N GLU A 134 -20.98 -1.49 15.02
CA GLU A 134 -21.86 -0.91 14.00
C GLU A 134 -21.22 0.27 13.24
N ASP A 135 -20.19 0.89 13.81
CA ASP A 135 -19.55 2.09 13.28
C ASP A 135 -18.38 1.81 12.31
N ILE A 136 -17.91 0.56 12.21
CA ILE A 136 -16.79 0.17 11.36
C ILE A 136 -17.03 -1.13 10.60
N GLY A 137 -16.34 -1.28 9.49
CA GLY A 137 -16.12 -2.53 8.77
C GLY A 137 -14.65 -2.73 8.48
N LEU A 138 -14.30 -3.87 7.91
CA LEU A 138 -12.94 -4.17 7.47
C LEU A 138 -12.95 -4.43 5.96
N LEU A 139 -11.95 -3.88 5.27
CA LEU A 139 -11.67 -4.20 3.87
C LEU A 139 -10.35 -4.94 3.81
N ARG A 140 -10.35 -6.13 3.20
CA ARG A 140 -9.12 -6.78 2.77
C ARG A 140 -8.76 -6.26 1.40
N VAL A 141 -7.59 -5.68 1.30
CA VAL A 141 -7.12 -4.95 0.12
C VAL A 141 -5.82 -5.56 -0.35
N ARG A 142 -5.70 -5.77 -1.66
CA ARG A 142 -4.43 -6.06 -2.31
C ARG A 142 -3.95 -4.80 -3.00
N THR A 143 -2.79 -4.29 -2.60
CA THR A 143 -2.15 -3.15 -3.29
C THR A 143 -0.92 -3.64 -4.03
N VAL A 144 -0.91 -3.41 -5.33
CA VAL A 144 0.23 -3.71 -6.21
C VAL A 144 0.92 -2.40 -6.57
N ALA A 145 2.22 -2.29 -6.25
CA ALA A 145 3.02 -1.15 -6.66
C ALA A 145 3.81 -1.46 -7.93
N LEU A 146 3.85 -0.47 -8.80
CA LEU A 146 4.51 -0.49 -10.10
C LEU A 146 5.60 0.58 -10.13
N LYS A 147 6.72 0.29 -10.78
CA LYS A 147 7.73 1.30 -11.09
C LYS A 147 7.63 1.74 -12.53
N ASN A 148 7.69 3.05 -12.76
CA ASN A 148 7.78 3.68 -14.08
C ASN A 148 6.69 3.26 -15.07
N GLN A 149 5.51 2.86 -14.55
CA GLN A 149 4.38 2.45 -15.37
C GLN A 149 3.05 2.86 -14.75
N ASN A 150 2.18 3.47 -15.56
CA ASN A 150 0.84 3.85 -15.13
C ASN A 150 -0.01 2.58 -14.85
N PRO A 151 -0.71 2.51 -13.71
CA PRO A 151 -1.54 1.35 -13.38
C PRO A 151 -2.69 1.08 -14.34
N LYS A 152 -3.12 2.08 -15.10
CA LYS A 152 -4.18 1.92 -16.14
C LYS A 152 -3.69 1.14 -17.36
N GLU A 153 -2.38 1.01 -17.55
CA GLU A 153 -1.75 0.33 -18.70
C GLU A 153 -1.45 -1.15 -18.42
N ILE A 154 -1.71 -1.61 -17.21
CA ILE A 154 -1.44 -2.99 -16.80
C ILE A 154 -2.72 -3.63 -16.27
N GLU A 155 -3.08 -4.78 -16.81
CA GLU A 155 -4.25 -5.52 -16.38
C GLU A 155 -3.93 -6.45 -15.20
N ASN A 156 -2.84 -7.19 -15.31
CA ASN A 156 -2.42 -8.18 -14.32
C ASN A 156 -1.01 -7.94 -13.82
N ALA A 157 -0.76 -8.23 -12.53
CA ALA A 157 0.57 -8.15 -11.92
C ALA A 157 1.54 -9.24 -12.40
N LYS A 158 1.00 -10.33 -12.96
CA LYS A 158 1.76 -11.50 -13.44
C LYS A 158 1.48 -11.78 -14.89
N GLY A 159 2.51 -12.24 -15.59
CA GLY A 159 2.40 -12.74 -16.95
C GLY A 159 1.78 -14.15 -17.02
N GLU A 160 1.63 -14.66 -18.23
CA GLU A 160 1.09 -16.00 -18.50
C GLU A 160 1.94 -17.12 -17.88
N ASP A 161 3.22 -16.88 -17.65
CA ASP A 161 4.14 -17.80 -16.99
C ASP A 161 4.01 -17.82 -15.45
N GLY A 162 3.08 -17.03 -14.90
CA GLY A 162 2.83 -16.87 -13.46
C GLY A 162 3.85 -16.03 -12.70
N LYS A 163 4.88 -15.50 -13.39
CA LYS A 163 5.88 -14.62 -12.77
C LYS A 163 5.40 -13.19 -12.76
N TYR A 164 5.86 -12.42 -11.76
CA TYR A 164 5.60 -10.98 -11.73
C TYR A 164 6.22 -10.27 -12.94
N LEU A 165 5.46 -9.34 -13.50
CA LEU A 165 5.98 -8.48 -14.57
C LEU A 165 7.15 -7.63 -14.04
N PRO A 166 8.11 -7.25 -14.90
CA PRO A 166 9.33 -6.54 -14.49
C PRO A 166 9.08 -5.22 -13.75
N ASN A 167 7.96 -4.57 -14.02
CA ASN A 167 7.57 -3.30 -13.42
C ASN A 167 6.86 -3.45 -12.08
N VAL A 168 6.39 -4.66 -11.72
CA VAL A 168 5.76 -4.93 -10.43
C VAL A 168 6.84 -5.03 -9.36
N VAL A 169 6.80 -4.14 -8.37
CA VAL A 169 7.80 -4.06 -7.31
C VAL A 169 7.29 -4.49 -5.94
N LEU A 170 5.98 -4.42 -5.73
CA LEU A 170 5.32 -4.85 -4.49
C LEU A 170 3.98 -5.49 -4.82
N ASP A 171 3.65 -6.56 -4.13
CA ASP A 171 2.31 -7.16 -4.06
C ASP A 171 1.99 -7.37 -2.57
N LEU A 172 1.10 -6.54 -2.02
CA LEU A 172 0.79 -6.46 -0.59
C LEU A 172 -0.69 -6.76 -0.36
N ASP A 173 -0.97 -7.80 0.42
CA ASP A 173 -2.31 -8.15 0.93
C ASP A 173 -2.41 -7.73 2.40
N TYR A 174 -3.33 -6.84 2.70
CA TYR A 174 -3.53 -6.30 4.04
C TYR A 174 -5.01 -6.00 4.29
N THR A 175 -5.35 -5.85 5.54
CA THR A 175 -6.71 -5.51 5.97
C THR A 175 -6.69 -4.15 6.65
N VAL A 176 -7.66 -3.32 6.32
CA VAL A 176 -7.84 -1.99 6.89
C VAL A 176 -9.18 -1.85 7.59
N VAL A 177 -9.21 -0.99 8.60
CA VAL A 177 -10.45 -0.54 9.21
C VAL A 177 -10.99 0.65 8.44
N ILE A 178 -12.28 0.62 8.14
CA ILE A 178 -12.98 1.71 7.48
C ILE A 178 -14.29 2.04 8.20
N PRO A 179 -14.64 3.33 8.37
CA PRO A 179 -15.92 3.69 8.97
C PRO A 179 -17.11 3.26 8.10
N LYS A 180 -18.21 2.92 8.74
CA LYS A 180 -19.52 2.76 8.11
C LYS A 180 -20.26 4.09 8.04
N LYS A 181 -21.18 4.20 7.09
CA LYS A 181 -22.10 5.34 7.03
C LYS A 181 -22.91 5.39 8.31
N VAL A 182 -22.89 6.52 9.00
CA VAL A 182 -23.71 6.72 10.18
C VAL A 182 -25.17 6.86 9.73
N THR A 183 -25.99 5.85 9.98
CA THR A 183 -27.42 5.98 9.83
C THR A 183 -27.91 6.92 10.93
N LYS A 184 -28.34 8.13 10.56
CA LYS A 184 -29.06 9.00 11.50
C LYS A 184 -30.32 8.24 11.92
N LYS A 185 -30.33 7.76 13.16
CA LYS A 185 -31.58 7.33 13.82
C LYS A 185 -32.39 8.54 14.23
#